data_dfb67176817748c5f342003007fad71d
#
_entry.id   dfb67176817748c5f342003007fad71d
#
_cell.length_a   1.000
_cell.length_b   1.000
_cell.length_c   1.000
_cell.angle_alpha   90.00
_cell.angle_beta   90.00
_cell.angle_gamma   90.00
#
_symmetry.space_group_name_H-M   'P 1'
#
loop_
_entity.id
_entity.type
_entity.pdbx_description
1 polymer ?
#
loop_
_entity_poly.entity_id
_entity_poly.type
_entity_poly.pdbx_seq_one_letter_code
_entity_poly.pdbx_strand_id
1 'polypeptide(L)'
;MVEQRKEMLESFFRLSRKSFEAMKQPKKFGTDKLLYSSEIHTLDMIGKHPGITVTELADRQGIFKSALPKVIHKLIQKDLVYRYQETGNKKNILLELTDKGRIAVQHHFEFHETFDNGIMKKINSLTPEEYLFLSDILQELEQYIDHMEQQE
;
A
#
# COMPACT_ATOMS: atom_id res chain seq x y z
N MET A 1 -10.36 27.65 -18.83
CA MET A 1 -9.34 26.57 -18.95
C MET A 1 -8.18 26.72 -17.95
N VAL A 2 -7.53 27.86 -17.82
CA VAL A 2 -6.39 28.03 -16.87
C VAL A 2 -6.84 27.86 -15.41
N GLU A 3 -7.96 28.45 -15.02
CA GLU A 3 -8.52 28.35 -13.67
C GLU A 3 -8.90 26.90 -13.31
N GLN A 4 -9.57 26.17 -14.22
CA GLN A 4 -9.93 24.78 -14.01
C GLN A 4 -8.73 23.84 -13.79
N ARG A 5 -7.61 24.10 -14.50
CA ARG A 5 -6.36 23.36 -14.30
C ARG A 5 -5.76 23.62 -12.92
N LYS A 6 -5.81 24.87 -12.47
CA LYS A 6 -5.34 25.26 -11.14
C LYS A 6 -6.18 24.59 -10.05
N GLU A 7 -7.50 24.65 -10.15
CA GLU A 7 -8.42 23.98 -9.23
C GLU A 7 -8.19 22.47 -9.15
N MET A 8 -7.88 21.83 -10.28
CA MET A 8 -7.58 20.39 -10.31
C MET A 8 -6.30 20.08 -9.54
N LEU A 9 -5.22 20.84 -9.74
CA LEU A 9 -3.96 20.66 -9.00
C LEU A 9 -4.14 20.94 -7.50
N GLU A 10 -4.88 21.97 -7.13
CA GLU A 10 -5.22 22.27 -5.73
C GLU A 10 -6.02 21.10 -5.09
N SER A 11 -6.91 20.48 -5.86
CA SER A 11 -7.68 19.32 -5.41
C SER A 11 -6.78 18.09 -5.21
N PHE A 12 -5.82 17.87 -6.08
CA PHE A 12 -4.82 16.82 -5.93
C PHE A 12 -3.98 17.02 -4.65
N PHE A 13 -3.40 18.20 -4.43
CA PHE A 13 -2.62 18.46 -3.22
C PHE A 13 -3.47 18.37 -1.95
N ARG A 14 -4.73 18.80 -2.00
CA ARG A 14 -5.66 18.65 -0.89
C ARG A 14 -5.95 17.19 -0.59
N LEU A 15 -6.15 16.36 -1.62
CA LEU A 15 -6.36 14.92 -1.49
C LEU A 15 -5.12 14.23 -0.90
N SER A 16 -3.93 14.52 -1.42
CA SER A 16 -2.65 13.98 -0.94
C SER A 16 -2.44 14.29 0.54
N ARG A 17 -2.68 15.54 0.96
CA ARG A 17 -2.59 15.93 2.38
C ARG A 17 -3.59 15.19 3.25
N LYS A 18 -4.87 15.06 2.83
CA LYS A 18 -5.88 14.31 3.57
C LYS A 18 -5.54 12.83 3.70
N SER A 19 -5.04 12.21 2.62
CA SER A 19 -4.58 10.82 2.63
C SER A 19 -3.42 10.62 3.61
N PHE A 20 -2.44 11.51 3.59
CA PHE A 20 -1.30 11.47 4.49
C PHE A 20 -1.74 11.55 5.97
N GLU A 21 -2.64 12.49 6.32
CA GLU A 21 -3.15 12.60 7.69
C GLU A 21 -3.98 11.36 8.12
N ALA A 22 -4.80 10.81 7.22
CA ALA A 22 -5.56 9.59 7.50
C ALA A 22 -4.65 8.37 7.74
N MET A 23 -3.53 8.28 7.01
CA MET A 23 -2.54 7.19 7.11
C MET A 23 -1.74 7.22 8.43
N LYS A 24 -1.67 8.36 9.12
CA LYS A 24 -0.99 8.47 10.42
C LYS A 24 -1.73 7.75 11.55
N GLN A 25 -3.02 7.50 11.42
CA GLN A 25 -3.83 6.90 12.46
C GLN A 25 -3.78 5.37 12.40
N PRO A 26 -3.16 4.70 13.39
CA PRO A 26 -3.14 3.25 13.41
C PRO A 26 -4.51 2.65 13.75
N LYS A 27 -4.81 1.48 13.19
CA LYS A 27 -6.05 0.73 13.40
C LYS A 27 -5.78 -0.72 13.76
N LYS A 28 -6.75 -1.40 14.37
CA LYS A 28 -6.57 -2.78 14.83
C LYS A 28 -6.86 -3.85 13.77
N PHE A 29 -7.69 -3.56 12.79
CA PHE A 29 -8.09 -4.50 11.72
C PHE A 29 -8.39 -5.91 12.26
N GLY A 30 -9.34 -6.02 13.20
CA GLY A 30 -9.76 -7.30 13.77
C GLY A 30 -8.74 -8.00 14.69
N THR A 31 -7.58 -7.40 14.96
CA THR A 31 -6.55 -7.92 15.86
C THR A 31 -6.48 -7.14 17.17
N ASP A 32 -5.70 -7.64 18.15
CA ASP A 32 -5.36 -6.93 19.38
C ASP A 32 -4.26 -5.87 19.18
N LYS A 33 -3.63 -5.81 18.00
CA LYS A 33 -2.49 -4.94 17.71
C LYS A 33 -2.90 -3.72 16.87
N LEU A 34 -2.33 -2.57 17.19
CA LEU A 34 -2.42 -1.38 16.35
C LEU A 34 -1.46 -1.50 15.16
N LEU A 35 -1.97 -1.27 13.95
CA LEU A 35 -1.23 -1.33 12.70
C LEU A 35 -1.27 0.03 12.02
N TYR A 36 -0.10 0.55 11.68
CA TYR A 36 0.05 1.74 10.84
C TYR A 36 -0.18 1.38 9.37
N SER A 37 -0.44 2.38 8.56
CA SER A 37 -0.69 2.21 7.12
C SER A 37 0.41 1.41 6.43
N SER A 38 1.68 1.71 6.67
CA SER A 38 2.81 0.96 6.09
C SER A 38 2.82 -0.51 6.51
N GLU A 39 2.38 -0.84 7.73
CA GLU A 39 2.33 -2.21 8.23
C GLU A 39 1.20 -3.01 7.57
N ILE A 40 -0.01 -2.43 7.49
CA ILE A 40 -1.16 -3.14 6.91
C ILE A 40 -1.01 -3.32 5.39
N HIS A 41 -0.48 -2.33 4.67
CA HIS A 41 -0.22 -2.46 3.24
C HIS A 41 0.91 -3.47 2.94
N THR A 42 1.93 -3.56 3.82
CA THR A 42 2.95 -4.61 3.73
C THR A 42 2.35 -6.00 3.95
N LEU A 43 1.46 -6.15 4.95
CA LEU A 43 0.71 -7.40 5.16
C LEU A 43 -0.12 -7.79 3.95
N ASP A 44 -0.86 -6.85 3.38
CA ASP A 44 -1.70 -7.07 2.20
C ASP A 44 -0.88 -7.57 1.00
N MET A 45 0.30 -6.98 0.78
CA MET A 45 1.21 -7.40 -0.27
C MET A 45 1.77 -8.82 -0.04
N ILE A 46 2.14 -9.15 1.20
CA ILE A 46 2.59 -10.51 1.56
C ILE A 46 1.45 -11.51 1.37
N GLY A 47 0.22 -11.15 1.74
CA GLY A 47 -0.97 -11.99 1.55
C GLY A 47 -1.29 -12.28 0.08
N LYS A 48 -1.09 -11.30 -0.80
CA LYS A 48 -1.26 -11.45 -2.26
C LYS A 48 -0.15 -12.28 -2.92
N HIS A 49 1.02 -12.35 -2.29
CA HIS A 49 2.20 -13.04 -2.81
C HIS A 49 2.87 -13.91 -1.73
N PRO A 50 2.24 -15.02 -1.30
CA PRO A 50 2.83 -15.92 -0.32
C PRO A 50 4.23 -16.41 -0.74
N GLY A 51 5.18 -16.41 0.17
CA GLY A 51 6.57 -16.75 -0.14
C GLY A 51 7.38 -15.62 -0.78
N ILE A 52 6.89 -14.39 -0.74
CA ILE A 52 7.61 -13.24 -1.29
C ILE A 52 8.90 -12.96 -0.50
N THR A 53 9.97 -12.61 -1.19
CA THR A 53 11.22 -12.14 -0.57
C THR A 53 11.13 -10.65 -0.21
N VAL A 54 12.02 -10.19 0.69
CA VAL A 54 12.11 -8.76 1.05
C VAL A 54 12.42 -7.89 -0.17
N THR A 55 13.22 -8.38 -1.10
CA THR A 55 13.57 -7.67 -2.33
C THR A 55 12.37 -7.48 -3.24
N GLU A 56 11.65 -8.56 -3.56
CA GLU A 56 10.44 -8.52 -4.38
C GLU A 56 9.35 -7.66 -3.75
N LEU A 57 9.24 -7.70 -2.42
CA LEU A 57 8.29 -6.88 -1.69
C LEU A 57 8.59 -5.38 -1.83
N ALA A 58 9.86 -4.98 -1.76
CA ALA A 58 10.29 -3.60 -1.98
C ALA A 58 9.99 -3.13 -3.40
N ASP A 59 10.35 -3.94 -4.38
CA ASP A 59 10.15 -3.63 -5.80
C ASP A 59 8.65 -3.46 -6.13
N ARG A 60 7.78 -4.33 -5.55
CA ARG A 60 6.32 -4.25 -5.76
C ARG A 60 5.65 -3.08 -5.03
N GLN A 61 6.19 -2.65 -3.90
CA GLN A 61 5.65 -1.51 -3.15
C GLN A 61 6.23 -0.17 -3.61
N GLY A 62 7.22 -0.16 -4.50
CA GLY A 62 7.89 1.06 -4.94
C GLY A 62 8.62 1.79 -3.81
N ILE A 63 9.09 1.06 -2.79
CA ILE A 63 9.79 1.65 -1.64
C ILE A 63 11.22 1.15 -1.53
N PHE A 64 12.06 1.93 -0.86
CA PHE A 64 13.47 1.55 -0.66
C PHE A 64 13.59 0.26 0.16
N LYS A 65 14.44 -0.67 -0.30
CA LYS A 65 14.74 -1.95 0.39
C LYS A 65 15.17 -1.74 1.84
N SER A 66 15.81 -0.62 2.16
CA SER A 66 16.26 -0.27 3.50
C SER A 66 15.13 0.03 4.49
N ALA A 67 13.95 0.42 4.02
CA ALA A 67 12.80 0.73 4.88
C ALA A 67 12.05 -0.52 5.38
N LEU A 68 12.00 -1.58 4.56
CA LEU A 68 11.22 -2.79 4.83
C LEU A 68 11.67 -3.61 6.05
N PRO A 69 12.96 -3.82 6.33
CA PRO A 69 13.37 -4.67 7.46
C PRO A 69 12.76 -4.25 8.78
N LYS A 70 12.62 -2.95 9.01
CA LYS A 70 11.99 -2.40 10.22
C LYS A 70 10.49 -2.70 10.29
N VAL A 71 9.79 -2.59 9.17
CA VAL A 71 8.36 -2.90 9.08
C VAL A 71 8.14 -4.40 9.29
N ILE A 72 8.87 -5.25 8.58
CA ILE A 72 8.79 -6.71 8.69
C ILE A 72 9.10 -7.17 10.12
N HIS A 73 10.13 -6.59 10.76
CA HIS A 73 10.46 -6.91 12.15
C HIS A 73 9.28 -6.63 13.09
N LYS A 74 8.64 -5.47 12.95
CA LYS A 74 7.45 -5.12 13.73
C LYS A 74 6.28 -6.09 13.49
N LEU A 75 6.07 -6.50 12.23
CA LEU A 75 5.01 -7.45 11.89
C LEU A 75 5.24 -8.83 12.50
N ILE A 76 6.50 -9.28 12.54
CA ILE A 76 6.88 -10.52 13.22
C ILE A 76 6.68 -10.40 14.73
N GLN A 77 7.11 -9.30 15.36
CA GLN A 77 6.87 -9.05 16.79
C GLN A 77 5.37 -9.00 17.17
N LYS A 78 4.52 -8.60 16.23
CA LYS A 78 3.06 -8.57 16.38
C LYS A 78 2.40 -9.92 16.07
N ASP A 79 3.19 -10.94 15.72
CA ASP A 79 2.73 -12.27 15.33
C ASP A 79 1.79 -12.26 14.11
N LEU A 80 2.10 -11.42 13.11
CA LEU A 80 1.31 -11.27 11.88
C LEU A 80 1.99 -11.87 10.64
N VAL A 81 3.32 -11.98 10.68
CA VAL A 81 4.17 -12.52 9.63
C VAL A 81 5.19 -13.47 10.24
N TYR A 82 5.53 -14.53 9.54
CA TYR A 82 6.67 -15.37 9.86
C TYR A 82 7.64 -15.49 8.67
N ARG A 83 8.89 -15.82 9.00
CA ARG A 83 9.95 -16.07 8.03
C ARG A 83 10.19 -17.56 7.92
N TYR A 84 10.44 -18.04 6.72
CA TYR A 84 10.86 -19.41 6.51
C TYR A 84 11.88 -19.52 5.37
N GLN A 85 12.49 -20.68 5.23
CA GLN A 85 13.38 -21.00 4.13
C GLN A 85 12.93 -22.35 3.56
N GLU A 86 12.98 -22.47 2.23
CA GLU A 86 12.73 -23.75 1.59
C GLU A 86 13.87 -24.72 1.78
N THR A 87 13.54 -26.01 1.88
CA THR A 87 14.53 -27.07 2.02
C THR A 87 15.47 -27.07 0.80
N GLY A 88 16.78 -26.89 1.05
CA GLY A 88 17.78 -26.80 -0.02
C GLY A 88 18.11 -25.37 -0.50
N ASN A 89 17.31 -24.36 -0.15
CA ASN A 89 17.57 -22.97 -0.49
C ASN A 89 17.80 -22.10 0.76
N LYS A 90 19.03 -22.12 1.27
CA LYS A 90 19.41 -21.30 2.45
C LYS A 90 19.62 -19.82 2.14
N LYS A 91 19.55 -19.42 0.87
CA LYS A 91 19.90 -18.07 0.44
C LYS A 91 18.73 -17.08 0.53
N ASN A 92 17.52 -17.55 0.33
CA ASN A 92 16.33 -16.71 0.32
C ASN A 92 15.50 -16.90 1.60
N ILE A 93 15.20 -15.78 2.25
CA ILE A 93 14.25 -15.73 3.35
C ILE A 93 12.90 -15.34 2.75
N LEU A 94 11.92 -16.19 2.94
CA LEU A 94 10.56 -16.04 2.46
C LEU A 94 9.65 -15.53 3.58
N LEU A 95 8.63 -14.77 3.21
CA LEU A 95 7.66 -14.18 4.12
C LEU A 95 6.28 -14.76 3.87
N GLU A 96 5.54 -15.02 4.94
CA GLU A 96 4.16 -15.46 4.86
C GLU A 96 3.35 -14.96 6.05
N LEU A 97 2.02 -14.83 5.86
CA LEU A 97 1.10 -14.41 6.91
C LEU A 97 0.85 -15.55 7.92
N THR A 98 0.77 -15.20 9.19
CA THR A 98 0.13 -16.04 10.21
C THR A 98 -1.39 -16.03 10.04
N ASP A 99 -2.12 -16.87 10.79
CA ASP A 99 -3.59 -16.80 10.83
C ASP A 99 -4.09 -15.43 11.29
N LYS A 100 -3.40 -14.84 12.25
CA LYS A 100 -3.67 -13.49 12.74
C LYS A 100 -3.39 -12.43 11.68
N GLY A 101 -2.33 -12.59 10.87
CA GLY A 101 -2.05 -11.74 9.73
C GLY A 101 -3.14 -11.81 8.66
N ARG A 102 -3.67 -13.01 8.38
CA ARG A 102 -4.81 -13.21 7.46
C ARG A 102 -6.06 -12.50 7.94
N ILE A 103 -6.36 -12.55 9.24
CA ILE A 103 -7.48 -11.80 9.83
C ILE A 103 -7.31 -10.30 9.60
N ALA A 104 -6.12 -9.76 9.84
CA ALA A 104 -5.85 -8.33 9.64
C ALA A 104 -6.06 -7.90 8.19
N VAL A 105 -5.58 -8.67 7.23
CA VAL A 105 -5.77 -8.41 5.78
C VAL A 105 -7.24 -8.45 5.40
N GLN A 106 -8.00 -9.44 5.89
CA GLN A 106 -9.42 -9.55 5.62
C GLN A 106 -10.19 -8.33 6.14
N HIS A 107 -9.96 -7.93 7.39
CA HIS A 107 -10.59 -6.73 7.96
C HIS A 107 -10.15 -5.43 7.28
N HIS A 108 -8.93 -5.37 6.75
CA HIS A 108 -8.48 -4.24 5.95
C HIS A 108 -9.25 -4.14 4.62
N PHE A 109 -9.47 -5.26 3.96
CA PHE A 109 -10.30 -5.33 2.76
C PHE A 109 -11.73 -4.87 3.05
N GLU A 110 -12.38 -5.42 4.09
CA GLU A 110 -13.74 -5.05 4.52
C GLU A 110 -13.84 -3.57 4.91
N PHE A 111 -12.78 -3.01 5.51
CA PHE A 111 -12.71 -1.58 5.81
C PHE A 111 -12.81 -0.75 4.53
N HIS A 112 -12.06 -1.09 3.49
CA HIS A 112 -12.15 -0.38 2.22
C HIS A 112 -13.52 -0.53 1.55
N GLU A 113 -14.12 -1.71 1.57
CA GLU A 113 -15.46 -1.96 1.06
C GLU A 113 -16.52 -1.09 1.77
N THR A 114 -16.42 -0.97 3.10
CA THR A 114 -17.36 -0.18 3.91
C THR A 114 -17.25 1.32 3.61
N PHE A 115 -16.05 1.84 3.33
CA PHE A 115 -15.79 3.25 3.07
C PHE A 115 -15.67 3.60 1.59
N ASP A 116 -15.98 2.66 0.69
CA ASP A 116 -15.93 2.89 -0.76
C ASP A 116 -16.78 4.07 -1.23
N ASN A 117 -17.89 4.33 -0.54
CA ASN A 117 -18.79 5.46 -0.82
C ASN A 117 -19.08 5.68 -2.34
N GLY A 118 -19.05 4.59 -3.11
CA GLY A 118 -19.35 4.57 -4.55
C GLY A 118 -18.19 4.91 -5.48
N ILE A 119 -16.97 5.12 -4.96
CA ILE A 119 -15.81 5.41 -5.81
C ILE A 119 -15.44 4.22 -6.70
N MET A 120 -15.49 2.98 -6.18
CA MET A 120 -15.23 1.79 -6.99
C MET A 120 -16.27 1.59 -8.08
N LYS A 121 -17.54 1.88 -7.80
CA LYS A 121 -18.60 1.87 -8.82
C LYS A 121 -18.27 2.85 -9.95
N LYS A 122 -17.79 4.04 -9.61
CA LYS A 122 -17.40 5.05 -10.59
C LYS A 122 -16.18 4.60 -11.41
N ILE A 123 -15.14 4.07 -10.77
CA ILE A 123 -13.95 3.53 -11.44
C ILE A 123 -14.33 2.39 -12.39
N ASN A 124 -15.18 1.46 -11.94
CA ASN A 124 -15.65 0.33 -12.75
C ASN A 124 -16.57 0.73 -13.92
N SER A 125 -17.10 1.95 -13.93
CA SER A 125 -17.91 2.48 -15.02
C SER A 125 -17.11 3.24 -16.08
N LEU A 126 -15.80 3.42 -15.89
CA LEU A 126 -14.94 4.06 -16.88
C LEU A 126 -14.83 3.21 -18.16
N THR A 127 -14.85 3.86 -19.31
CA THR A 127 -14.46 3.22 -20.57
C THR A 127 -12.97 2.88 -20.56
N PRO A 128 -12.50 1.97 -21.42
CA PRO A 128 -11.08 1.70 -21.55
C PRO A 128 -10.22 2.94 -21.82
N GLU A 129 -10.71 3.87 -22.63
CA GLU A 129 -10.03 5.14 -22.97
C GLU A 129 -9.95 6.06 -21.74
N GLU A 130 -11.04 6.19 -20.99
CA GLU A 130 -11.07 6.99 -19.75
C GLU A 130 -10.16 6.40 -18.68
N TYR A 131 -10.14 5.07 -18.56
CA TYR A 131 -9.24 4.37 -17.64
C TYR A 131 -7.76 4.63 -17.99
N LEU A 132 -7.39 4.47 -19.28
CA LEU A 132 -6.01 4.73 -19.73
C LEU A 132 -5.61 6.18 -19.50
N PHE A 133 -6.48 7.13 -19.83
CA PHE A 133 -6.23 8.55 -19.58
C PHE A 133 -6.03 8.86 -18.10
N LEU A 134 -6.87 8.33 -17.21
CA LEU A 134 -6.73 8.52 -15.78
C LEU A 134 -5.45 7.88 -15.24
N SER A 135 -5.11 6.69 -15.72
CA SER A 135 -3.88 5.99 -15.33
C SER A 135 -2.62 6.76 -15.72
N ASP A 136 -2.62 7.34 -16.93
CA ASP A 136 -1.53 8.16 -17.44
C ASP A 136 -1.32 9.42 -16.57
N ILE A 137 -2.41 10.13 -16.23
CA ILE A 137 -2.36 11.28 -15.33
C ILE A 137 -1.81 10.91 -13.94
N LEU A 138 -2.21 9.77 -13.39
CA LEU A 138 -1.73 9.33 -12.09
C LEU A 138 -0.22 9.00 -12.14
N GLN A 139 0.24 8.36 -13.21
CA GLN A 139 1.65 8.05 -13.43
C GLN A 139 2.51 9.32 -13.59
N GLU A 140 2.04 10.30 -14.33
CA GLU A 140 2.69 11.61 -14.46
C GLU A 140 2.80 12.34 -13.10
N LEU A 141 1.75 12.24 -12.25
CA LEU A 141 1.76 12.81 -10.92
C LEU A 141 2.75 12.10 -9.97
N GLU A 142 2.88 10.77 -10.06
CA GLU A 142 3.89 10.01 -9.32
C GLU A 142 5.30 10.46 -9.72
N GLN A 143 5.59 10.52 -11.01
CA GLN A 143 6.88 11.01 -11.52
C GLN A 143 7.19 12.44 -11.07
N TYR A 144 6.18 13.31 -11.06
CA TYR A 144 6.33 14.68 -10.56
C TYR A 144 6.76 14.70 -9.08
N ILE A 145 6.17 13.85 -8.23
CA ILE A 145 6.53 13.74 -6.81
C ILE A 145 7.95 13.21 -6.66
N ASP A 146 8.32 12.15 -7.40
CA ASP A 146 9.67 11.56 -7.37
C ASP A 146 10.75 12.59 -7.75
N HIS A 147 10.47 13.45 -8.74
CA HIS A 147 11.39 14.51 -9.13
C HIS A 147 11.54 15.60 -8.06
N MET A 148 10.49 15.89 -7.29
CA MET A 148 10.58 16.85 -6.19
C MET A 148 11.50 16.35 -5.07
N GLU A 149 11.50 15.04 -4.78
CA GLU A 149 12.37 14.45 -3.76
C GLU A 149 13.85 14.40 -4.16
N GLN A 150 14.16 14.43 -5.46
CA GLN A 150 15.53 14.35 -5.97
C GLN A 150 16.23 15.73 -6.05
N GLN A 151 15.53 16.83 -5.80
CA GLN A 151 16.09 18.20 -5.90
C GLN A 151 16.58 18.76 -4.55
N GLU A 152 16.54 17.99 -3.46
CA GLU A 152 17.17 18.30 -2.17
C GLU A 152 18.49 17.54 -1.99
#